data_c4fdbcb9cabf7d1c847f3b3d5ab42d12
#
_entry.id   c4fdbcb9cabf7d1c847f3b3d5ab42d12
#
_cell.length_a   1.000
_cell.length_b   1.000
_cell.length_c   1.000
_cell.angle_alpha   90.00
_cell.angle_beta   90.00
_cell.angle_gamma   90.00
#
_symmetry.space_group_name_H-M   'P 1'
#
loop_
_entity.id
_entity.type
_entity.pdbx_description
1 polymer ?
#
loop_
_entity_poly.entity_id
_entity_poly.type
_entity_poly.pdbx_seq_one_letter_code
_entity_poly.pdbx_strand_id
1 'polypeptide(L)'
;MVRISEPKSFFYKGGSKAVLLLHSFTSNTVDMKKLGSYLNRENYTCYAPLYKGHGSTAEQLMTTNPNDWWESAEEGYNFLINEGYQDIAVIGVSLGGLLALKVGQEKHVTGIVTMSVPYKTEVSSLKKRVLNYAKYVKQLQGKEKLQISEELNKLEASSTNNLSEFKEYIDLIMGNLNKMNQPISILYGLLDDPLYKDSANYIYSNISSSDKNIKGYSNSKHLMTLGPDKVVLHSDILAFLNELDW
;
A
#
# COMPACT_ATOMS: atom_id res chain seq x y z
N MET A 1 -2.40 -0.75 -30.43
CA MET A 1 -3.08 -1.02 -29.13
C MET A 1 -2.03 -1.43 -28.12
N VAL A 2 -1.88 -0.66 -27.05
CA VAL A 2 -1.04 -1.08 -25.91
C VAL A 2 -1.76 -2.24 -25.21
N ARG A 3 -1.14 -3.42 -25.19
CA ARG A 3 -1.68 -4.57 -24.46
C ARG A 3 -1.49 -4.26 -22.96
N ILE A 4 -2.53 -3.81 -22.31
CA ILE A 4 -2.55 -3.69 -20.84
C ILE A 4 -2.64 -5.13 -20.32
N SER A 5 -1.53 -5.66 -19.80
CA SER A 5 -1.59 -6.96 -19.12
C SER A 5 -2.38 -6.79 -17.83
N GLU A 6 -3.33 -7.68 -17.59
CA GLU A 6 -4.05 -7.71 -16.31
C GLU A 6 -3.05 -7.85 -15.15
N PRO A 7 -3.10 -6.97 -14.16
CA PRO A 7 -2.26 -7.12 -12.99
C PRO A 7 -2.63 -8.38 -12.23
N LYS A 8 -1.60 -9.03 -11.65
CA LYS A 8 -1.74 -10.28 -10.89
C LYS A 8 -0.90 -10.18 -9.63
N SER A 9 -1.27 -10.96 -8.63
CA SER A 9 -0.35 -11.24 -7.52
C SER A 9 0.98 -11.79 -8.06
N PHE A 10 2.08 -11.53 -7.37
CA PHE A 10 3.35 -12.12 -7.74
C PHE A 10 4.04 -12.74 -6.52
N PHE A 11 4.78 -13.81 -6.77
CA PHE A 11 5.59 -14.51 -5.79
C PHE A 11 7.01 -14.68 -6.34
N TYR A 12 7.99 -14.09 -5.65
CA TYR A 12 9.41 -14.23 -5.97
C TYR A 12 10.06 -15.04 -4.85
N LYS A 13 10.27 -16.32 -5.08
CA LYS A 13 10.92 -17.20 -4.12
C LYS A 13 12.41 -16.85 -4.00
N GLY A 14 12.89 -16.69 -2.78
CA GLY A 14 14.28 -16.42 -2.40
C GLY A 14 14.69 -17.29 -1.22
N GLY A 15 15.36 -16.68 -0.23
CA GLY A 15 15.76 -17.36 1.01
C GLY A 15 14.61 -17.57 1.99
N SER A 16 14.97 -17.84 3.25
CA SER A 16 14.04 -18.13 4.36
C SER A 16 13.31 -16.91 4.92
N LYS A 17 13.83 -15.70 4.69
CA LYS A 17 13.23 -14.43 5.12
C LYS A 17 12.16 -13.99 4.12
N ALA A 18 10.93 -13.76 4.58
CA ALA A 18 9.82 -13.42 3.72
C ALA A 18 9.33 -11.97 3.90
N VAL A 19 8.90 -11.35 2.82
CA VAL A 19 8.37 -9.99 2.80
C VAL A 19 7.02 -9.96 2.10
N LEU A 20 5.97 -9.54 2.83
CA LEU A 20 4.66 -9.25 2.28
C LEU A 20 4.65 -7.81 1.75
N LEU A 21 4.33 -7.63 0.48
CA LEU A 21 4.37 -6.33 -0.22
C LEU A 21 2.96 -5.87 -0.57
N LEU A 22 2.52 -4.74 -0.01
CA LEU A 22 1.15 -4.25 -0.05
C LEU A 22 1.04 -2.95 -0.88
N HIS A 23 0.25 -2.97 -1.95
CA HIS A 23 0.12 -1.88 -2.91
C HIS A 23 -0.90 -0.80 -2.51
N SER A 24 -0.96 0.32 -3.25
CA SER A 24 -1.83 1.46 -2.94
C SER A 24 -3.28 1.32 -3.45
N PHE A 25 -4.17 2.25 -3.03
CA PHE A 25 -5.63 2.21 -3.23
C PHE A 25 -6.05 2.22 -4.70
N THR A 26 -5.63 3.20 -5.49
CA THR A 26 -6.02 3.33 -6.90
C THR A 26 -4.93 2.82 -7.84
N SER A 27 -4.36 1.66 -7.50
CA SER A 27 -3.25 1.03 -8.22
C SER A 27 -3.33 -0.51 -8.13
N ASN A 28 -2.20 -1.16 -8.19
CA ASN A 28 -2.09 -2.63 -8.17
C ASN A 28 -0.66 -3.06 -7.81
N THR A 29 -0.37 -4.35 -7.90
CA THR A 29 0.94 -4.95 -7.57
C THR A 29 2.15 -4.36 -8.32
N VAL A 30 1.94 -3.60 -9.40
CA VAL A 30 3.03 -2.89 -10.13
C VAL A 30 3.75 -1.90 -9.23
N ASP A 31 3.07 -1.29 -8.24
CA ASP A 31 3.68 -0.41 -7.26
C ASP A 31 4.86 -1.06 -6.54
N MET A 32 4.74 -2.36 -6.26
CA MET A 32 5.69 -3.12 -5.45
C MET A 32 6.67 -3.97 -6.26
N LYS A 33 6.46 -4.08 -7.57
CA LYS A 33 7.21 -5.02 -8.43
C LYS A 33 8.72 -4.76 -8.47
N LYS A 34 9.12 -3.47 -8.53
CA LYS A 34 10.54 -3.08 -8.57
C LYS A 34 11.22 -3.33 -7.22
N LEU A 35 10.54 -2.98 -6.13
CA LEU A 35 11.02 -3.25 -4.77
C LEU A 35 11.12 -4.77 -4.53
N GLY A 36 10.07 -5.53 -4.84
CA GLY A 36 10.07 -6.98 -4.68
C GLY A 36 11.19 -7.67 -5.48
N SER A 37 11.42 -7.24 -6.74
CA SER A 37 12.54 -7.75 -7.54
C SER A 37 13.91 -7.34 -6.98
N TYR A 38 14.03 -6.17 -6.37
CA TYR A 38 15.26 -5.72 -5.72
C TYR A 38 15.56 -6.58 -4.48
N LEU A 39 14.59 -6.74 -3.57
CA LEU A 39 14.73 -7.53 -2.36
C LEU A 39 14.95 -9.03 -2.67
N ASN A 40 14.33 -9.54 -3.73
CA ASN A 40 14.53 -10.93 -4.13
C ASN A 40 15.96 -11.21 -4.60
N ARG A 41 16.64 -10.27 -5.28
CA ARG A 41 18.07 -10.39 -5.61
C ARG A 41 18.96 -10.39 -4.36
N GLU A 42 18.50 -9.81 -3.26
CA GLU A 42 19.13 -9.84 -1.93
C GLU A 42 18.66 -11.04 -1.08
N ASN A 43 18.17 -12.10 -1.77
CA ASN A 43 17.77 -13.37 -1.18
C ASN A 43 16.52 -13.32 -0.26
N TYR A 44 15.67 -12.29 -0.35
CA TYR A 44 14.37 -12.27 0.31
C TYR A 44 13.31 -12.94 -0.57
N THR A 45 12.43 -13.74 0.06
CA THR A 45 11.20 -14.17 -0.60
C THR A 45 10.19 -13.03 -0.53
N CYS A 46 9.56 -12.69 -1.67
CA CYS A 46 8.62 -11.56 -1.75
C CYS A 46 7.28 -12.01 -2.32
N TYR A 47 6.20 -11.68 -1.63
CA TYR A 47 4.84 -11.90 -2.12
C TYR A 47 4.05 -10.58 -2.12
N ALA A 48 3.34 -10.32 -3.21
CA ALA A 48 2.43 -9.18 -3.31
C ALA A 48 1.06 -9.67 -3.77
N PRO A 49 0.04 -9.69 -2.90
CA PRO A 49 -1.33 -9.98 -3.29
C PRO A 49 -1.91 -8.84 -4.11
N LEU A 50 -2.74 -9.15 -5.09
CA LEU A 50 -3.62 -8.19 -5.74
C LEU A 50 -4.95 -8.17 -4.96
N TYR A 51 -5.32 -7.02 -4.41
CA TYR A 51 -6.56 -6.95 -3.64
C TYR A 51 -7.79 -7.04 -4.53
N LYS A 52 -8.86 -7.59 -4.00
CA LYS A 52 -10.17 -7.66 -4.64
C LYS A 52 -10.62 -6.28 -5.15
N GLY A 53 -11.11 -6.22 -6.37
CA GLY A 53 -11.54 -4.99 -7.03
C GLY A 53 -10.42 -4.10 -7.59
N HIS A 54 -9.15 -4.36 -7.26
CA HIS A 54 -8.02 -3.56 -7.74
C HIS A 54 -7.48 -4.04 -9.10
N GLY A 55 -6.73 -3.16 -9.73
CA GLY A 55 -5.99 -3.48 -10.97
C GLY A 55 -6.82 -3.50 -12.24
N SER A 56 -8.11 -3.17 -12.20
CA SER A 56 -8.99 -3.13 -13.36
C SER A 56 -9.65 -1.76 -13.55
N THR A 57 -10.94 -1.62 -13.33
CA THR A 57 -11.67 -0.35 -13.48
C THR A 57 -12.04 0.27 -12.13
N ALA A 58 -12.29 1.57 -12.14
CA ALA A 58 -12.76 2.26 -10.94
C ALA A 58 -14.15 1.75 -10.50
N GLU A 59 -14.99 1.34 -11.46
CA GLU A 59 -16.28 0.75 -11.17
C GLU A 59 -16.15 -0.55 -10.37
N GLN A 60 -15.20 -1.43 -10.75
CA GLN A 60 -14.91 -2.64 -9.95
C GLN A 60 -14.33 -2.33 -8.59
N LEU A 61 -13.41 -1.35 -8.50
CA LEU A 61 -12.89 -0.89 -7.21
C LEU A 61 -14.03 -0.43 -6.28
N MET A 62 -15.01 0.30 -6.82
CA MET A 62 -16.16 0.81 -6.05
C MET A 62 -17.18 -0.26 -5.65
N THR A 63 -17.08 -1.50 -6.13
CA THR A 63 -17.89 -2.63 -5.63
C THR A 63 -17.27 -3.33 -4.43
N THR A 64 -16.09 -2.92 -3.99
CA THR A 64 -15.34 -3.51 -2.86
C THR A 64 -15.15 -2.49 -1.74
N ASN A 65 -14.79 -2.97 -0.57
CA ASN A 65 -14.64 -2.17 0.64
C ASN A 65 -13.35 -2.56 1.42
N PRO A 66 -13.01 -1.86 2.51
CA PRO A 66 -11.80 -2.14 3.28
C PRO A 66 -11.69 -3.57 3.83
N ASN A 67 -12.81 -4.25 4.12
CA ASN A 67 -12.77 -5.63 4.57
C ASN A 67 -12.33 -6.58 3.45
N ASP A 68 -12.82 -6.38 2.22
CA ASP A 68 -12.37 -7.14 1.05
C ASP A 68 -10.86 -6.97 0.80
N TRP A 69 -10.32 -5.77 1.04
CA TRP A 69 -8.88 -5.49 0.87
C TRP A 69 -8.06 -6.08 2.00
N TRP A 70 -8.60 -6.03 3.22
CA TRP A 70 -8.00 -6.68 4.38
C TRP A 70 -7.93 -8.19 4.20
N GLU A 71 -9.03 -8.83 3.80
CA GLU A 71 -9.05 -10.28 3.49
C GLU A 71 -7.96 -10.64 2.47
N SER A 72 -7.80 -9.85 1.40
CA SER A 72 -6.75 -10.09 0.41
C SER A 72 -5.32 -9.95 0.97
N ALA A 73 -5.10 -9.01 1.90
CA ALA A 73 -3.81 -8.83 2.57
C ALA A 73 -3.55 -9.97 3.58
N GLU A 74 -4.56 -10.36 4.34
CA GLU A 74 -4.51 -11.49 5.29
C GLU A 74 -4.28 -12.82 4.58
N GLU A 75 -4.96 -13.07 3.47
CA GLU A 75 -4.70 -14.23 2.60
C GLU A 75 -3.25 -14.23 2.10
N GLY A 76 -2.70 -13.04 1.79
CA GLY A 76 -1.30 -12.88 1.41
C GLY A 76 -0.33 -13.24 2.52
N TYR A 77 -0.61 -12.85 3.75
CA TYR A 77 0.15 -13.27 4.92
C TYR A 77 0.05 -14.77 5.15
N ASN A 78 -1.17 -15.32 5.14
CA ASN A 78 -1.42 -16.76 5.33
C ASN A 78 -0.79 -17.60 4.21
N PHE A 79 -0.72 -17.09 2.98
CA PHE A 79 -0.01 -17.74 1.88
C PHE A 79 1.48 -17.95 2.24
N LEU A 80 2.16 -16.93 2.76
CA LEU A 80 3.56 -17.05 3.17
C LEU A 80 3.73 -18.04 4.34
N ILE A 81 2.84 -18.02 5.34
CA ILE A 81 2.83 -19.00 6.42
C ILE A 81 2.69 -20.43 5.87
N ASN A 82 1.76 -20.65 4.93
CA ASN A 82 1.52 -21.97 4.31
C ASN A 82 2.69 -22.43 3.42
N GLU A 83 3.46 -21.49 2.85
CA GLU A 83 4.73 -21.78 2.15
C GLU A 83 5.89 -22.09 3.11
N GLY A 84 5.65 -22.05 4.44
CA GLY A 84 6.61 -22.44 5.50
C GLY A 84 7.43 -21.28 6.08
N TYR A 85 7.09 -20.00 5.75
CA TYR A 85 7.77 -18.83 6.31
C TYR A 85 7.15 -18.46 7.66
N GLN A 86 7.96 -18.44 8.72
CA GLN A 86 7.52 -18.03 10.06
C GLN A 86 7.85 -16.57 10.34
N ASP A 87 8.98 -16.10 9.82
CA ASP A 87 9.45 -14.71 9.95
C ASP A 87 9.05 -13.93 8.70
N ILE A 88 8.13 -12.99 8.89
CA ILE A 88 7.54 -12.21 7.81
C ILE A 88 7.62 -10.72 8.17
N ALA A 89 8.33 -9.93 7.35
CA ALA A 89 8.21 -8.48 7.39
C ALA A 89 7.10 -8.00 6.44
N VAL A 90 6.50 -6.87 6.75
CA VAL A 90 5.41 -6.31 5.92
C VAL A 90 5.77 -4.91 5.46
N ILE A 91 5.66 -4.66 4.17
CA ILE A 91 5.96 -3.37 3.55
C ILE A 91 4.76 -2.88 2.76
N GLY A 92 4.31 -1.65 3.01
CA GLY A 92 3.15 -1.12 2.31
C GLY A 92 3.22 0.37 1.98
N VAL A 93 2.56 0.75 0.88
CA VAL A 93 2.44 2.13 0.43
C VAL A 93 0.98 2.60 0.48
N SER A 94 0.71 3.77 1.06
CA SER A 94 -0.64 4.37 1.14
C SER A 94 -1.65 3.41 1.82
N LEU A 95 -2.71 2.93 1.12
CA LEU A 95 -3.59 1.86 1.61
C LEU A 95 -2.79 0.63 2.05
N GLY A 96 -1.80 0.21 1.26
CA GLY A 96 -0.95 -0.92 1.63
C GLY A 96 -0.19 -0.69 2.93
N GLY A 97 0.19 0.55 3.23
CA GLY A 97 0.79 0.93 4.52
C GLY A 97 -0.20 0.86 5.68
N LEU A 98 -1.47 1.23 5.47
CA LEU A 98 -2.55 1.02 6.46
C LEU A 98 -2.75 -0.47 6.73
N LEU A 99 -2.80 -1.29 5.67
CA LEU A 99 -2.91 -2.74 5.79
C LEU A 99 -1.68 -3.35 6.47
N ALA A 100 -0.46 -2.81 6.21
CA ALA A 100 0.75 -3.24 6.91
C ALA A 100 0.69 -2.96 8.43
N LEU A 101 0.19 -1.79 8.81
CA LEU A 101 -0.08 -1.47 10.23
C LEU A 101 -1.10 -2.44 10.83
N LYS A 102 -2.20 -2.72 10.11
CA LYS A 102 -3.22 -3.66 10.58
C LYS A 102 -2.69 -5.10 10.69
N VAL A 103 -1.87 -5.55 9.74
CA VAL A 103 -1.19 -6.86 9.86
C VAL A 103 -0.34 -6.88 11.13
N GLY A 104 0.44 -5.84 11.42
CA GLY A 104 1.23 -5.73 12.65
C GLY A 104 0.41 -5.65 13.94
N GLN A 105 -0.85 -5.17 13.87
CA GLN A 105 -1.78 -5.16 15.01
C GLN A 105 -2.40 -6.53 15.29
N GLU A 106 -2.56 -7.39 14.28
CA GLU A 106 -3.33 -8.64 14.36
C GLU A 106 -2.50 -9.91 14.19
N LYS A 107 -1.30 -9.81 13.61
CA LYS A 107 -0.44 -10.96 13.29
C LYS A 107 0.96 -10.77 13.86
N HIS A 108 1.67 -11.87 14.02
CA HIS A 108 3.10 -11.81 14.32
C HIS A 108 3.89 -11.40 13.06
N VAL A 109 4.66 -10.31 13.15
CA VAL A 109 5.54 -9.85 12.07
C VAL A 109 6.89 -9.42 12.64
N THR A 110 7.95 -9.69 11.90
CA THR A 110 9.33 -9.38 12.28
C THR A 110 9.61 -7.87 12.22
N GLY A 111 9.00 -7.17 11.27
CA GLY A 111 9.14 -5.72 11.14
C GLY A 111 8.19 -5.13 10.10
N ILE A 112 8.02 -3.81 10.14
CA ILE A 112 7.06 -3.10 9.31
C ILE A 112 7.71 -1.92 8.61
N VAL A 113 7.45 -1.75 7.31
CA VAL A 113 7.79 -0.52 6.58
C VAL A 113 6.52 0.11 6.03
N THR A 114 6.29 1.36 6.37
CA THR A 114 5.18 2.15 5.85
C THR A 114 5.67 3.28 4.96
N MET A 115 4.96 3.54 3.84
CA MET A 115 5.29 4.60 2.90
C MET A 115 4.06 5.45 2.62
N SER A 116 4.12 6.77 2.85
CA SER A 116 3.05 7.74 2.56
C SER A 116 1.66 7.27 3.02
N VAL A 117 1.55 6.84 4.28
CA VAL A 117 0.31 6.34 4.90
C VAL A 117 -0.54 7.53 5.36
N PRO A 118 -1.85 7.60 5.06
CA PRO A 118 -2.72 8.64 5.60
C PRO A 118 -3.15 8.31 7.04
N TYR A 119 -3.05 9.26 7.97
CA TYR A 119 -3.61 9.13 9.33
C TYR A 119 -5.06 9.62 9.44
N LYS A 120 -5.53 10.32 8.44
CA LYS A 120 -6.91 10.78 8.26
C LYS A 120 -7.22 11.02 6.79
N THR A 121 -8.48 11.03 6.44
CA THR A 121 -8.92 11.36 5.08
C THR A 121 -10.35 11.90 5.09
N GLU A 122 -10.73 12.55 4.00
CA GLU A 122 -12.12 12.94 3.74
C GLU A 122 -12.68 12.11 2.57
N VAL A 123 -13.96 11.75 2.66
CA VAL A 123 -14.66 10.98 1.61
C VAL A 123 -14.58 11.66 0.26
N SER A 124 -14.66 12.99 0.22
CA SER A 124 -14.51 13.80 -1.00
C SER A 124 -13.13 13.65 -1.64
N SER A 125 -12.06 13.55 -0.83
CA SER A 125 -10.69 13.34 -1.30
C SER A 125 -10.52 11.94 -1.88
N LEU A 126 -11.08 10.91 -1.24
CA LEU A 126 -11.09 9.55 -1.75
C LEU A 126 -11.87 9.46 -3.08
N LYS A 127 -13.05 10.08 -3.14
CA LYS A 127 -13.85 10.14 -4.36
C LYS A 127 -13.10 10.81 -5.51
N LYS A 128 -12.43 11.93 -5.25
CA LYS A 128 -11.58 12.60 -6.26
C LYS A 128 -10.46 11.67 -6.78
N ARG A 129 -9.85 10.86 -5.91
CA ARG A 129 -8.83 9.86 -6.33
C ARG A 129 -9.44 8.80 -7.24
N VAL A 130 -10.61 8.27 -6.90
CA VAL A 130 -11.33 7.28 -7.71
C VAL A 130 -11.68 7.85 -9.09
N LEU A 131 -12.19 9.08 -9.16
CA LEU A 131 -12.52 9.74 -10.42
C LEU A 131 -11.28 10.01 -11.29
N ASN A 132 -10.16 10.42 -10.68
CA ASN A 132 -8.90 10.59 -11.40
C ASN A 132 -8.37 9.25 -11.95
N TYR A 133 -8.46 8.18 -11.15
CA TYR A 133 -8.11 6.83 -11.58
C TYR A 133 -9.00 6.36 -12.72
N ALA A 134 -10.32 6.53 -12.61
CA ALA A 134 -11.27 6.20 -13.67
C ALA A 134 -10.92 6.93 -14.97
N LYS A 135 -10.69 8.23 -14.89
CA LYS A 135 -10.29 9.05 -16.05
C LYS A 135 -9.02 8.51 -16.72
N TYR A 136 -8.00 8.23 -15.93
CA TYR A 136 -6.73 7.70 -16.42
C TYR A 136 -6.90 6.34 -17.11
N VAL A 137 -7.59 5.39 -16.49
CA VAL A 137 -7.83 4.04 -17.06
C VAL A 137 -8.62 4.14 -18.37
N LYS A 138 -9.68 4.96 -18.41
CA LYS A 138 -10.50 5.16 -19.60
C LYS A 138 -9.72 5.78 -20.76
N GLN A 139 -8.79 6.71 -20.47
CA GLN A 139 -7.86 7.25 -21.45
C GLN A 139 -6.91 6.19 -22.02
N LEU A 140 -6.36 5.32 -21.16
CA LEU A 140 -5.52 4.20 -21.60
C LEU A 140 -6.28 3.19 -22.47
N GLN A 141 -7.58 3.02 -22.24
CA GLN A 141 -8.48 2.20 -23.06
C GLN A 141 -8.80 2.83 -24.42
N GLY A 142 -8.37 4.08 -24.67
CA GLY A 142 -8.63 4.79 -25.92
C GLY A 142 -10.06 5.31 -26.08
N LYS A 143 -10.80 5.48 -24.98
CA LYS A 143 -12.17 5.99 -25.02
C LYS A 143 -12.23 7.46 -25.45
N GLU A 144 -13.28 7.84 -26.15
CA GLU A 144 -13.54 9.21 -26.56
C GLU A 144 -13.85 10.13 -25.36
N LYS A 145 -13.47 11.41 -25.46
CA LYS A 145 -13.64 12.39 -24.36
C LYS A 145 -15.08 12.51 -23.86
N LEU A 146 -16.07 12.48 -24.77
CA LEU A 146 -17.48 12.57 -24.42
C LEU A 146 -17.91 11.34 -23.60
N GLN A 147 -17.56 10.14 -24.08
CA GLN A 147 -17.84 8.89 -23.37
C GLN A 147 -17.20 8.87 -21.98
N ILE A 148 -15.93 9.32 -21.85
CA ILE A 148 -15.26 9.44 -20.57
C ILE A 148 -16.05 10.36 -19.63
N SER A 149 -16.50 11.53 -20.11
CA SER A 149 -17.26 12.48 -19.30
C SER A 149 -18.58 11.88 -18.81
N GLU A 150 -19.33 11.20 -19.65
CA GLU A 150 -20.59 10.54 -19.28
C GLU A 150 -20.39 9.44 -18.22
N GLU A 151 -19.36 8.61 -18.40
CA GLU A 151 -19.04 7.54 -17.45
C GLU A 151 -18.53 8.08 -16.11
N LEU A 152 -17.76 9.18 -16.12
CA LEU A 152 -17.32 9.85 -14.90
C LEU A 152 -18.50 10.47 -14.14
N ASN A 153 -19.45 11.11 -14.83
CA ASN A 153 -20.66 11.65 -14.18
C ASN A 153 -21.50 10.54 -13.51
N LYS A 154 -21.62 9.36 -14.14
CA LYS A 154 -22.29 8.21 -13.53
C LYS A 154 -21.56 7.73 -12.28
N LEU A 155 -20.23 7.62 -12.35
CA LEU A 155 -19.40 7.20 -11.21
C LEU A 155 -19.45 8.26 -10.09
N GLU A 156 -19.48 9.54 -10.42
CA GLU A 156 -19.62 10.63 -9.43
C GLU A 156 -20.96 10.59 -8.71
N ALA A 157 -22.04 10.20 -9.39
CA ALA A 157 -23.36 10.04 -8.80
C ALA A 157 -23.52 8.73 -8.01
N SER A 158 -22.56 7.80 -8.06
CA SER A 158 -22.64 6.53 -7.34
C SER A 158 -22.49 6.68 -5.81
N SER A 159 -22.94 5.66 -5.09
CA SER A 159 -22.79 5.58 -3.61
C SER A 159 -21.32 5.68 -3.20
N THR A 160 -21.09 6.32 -2.06
CA THR A 160 -19.77 6.47 -1.42
C THR A 160 -19.66 5.72 -0.09
N ASN A 161 -20.55 4.76 0.17
CA ASN A 161 -20.57 4.03 1.44
C ASN A 161 -19.23 3.36 1.74
N ASN A 162 -18.65 2.66 0.74
CA ASN A 162 -17.34 2.04 0.87
C ASN A 162 -16.19 3.04 1.13
N LEU A 163 -16.31 4.27 0.65
CA LEU A 163 -15.33 5.33 0.94
C LEU A 163 -15.51 5.89 2.37
N SER A 164 -16.76 5.91 2.88
CA SER A 164 -17.02 6.22 4.29
C SER A 164 -16.46 5.13 5.20
N GLU A 165 -16.70 3.86 4.87
CA GLU A 165 -16.09 2.72 5.56
C GLU A 165 -14.57 2.79 5.52
N PHE A 166 -13.97 3.27 4.41
CA PHE A 166 -12.52 3.42 4.32
C PHE A 166 -12.00 4.52 5.26
N LYS A 167 -12.72 5.61 5.42
CA LYS A 167 -12.38 6.63 6.42
C LYS A 167 -12.42 6.07 7.83
N GLU A 168 -13.50 5.36 8.19
CA GLU A 168 -13.63 4.70 9.51
C GLU A 168 -12.54 3.65 9.76
N TYR A 169 -12.13 2.93 8.70
CA TYR A 169 -11.05 1.95 8.78
C TYR A 169 -9.69 2.59 9.09
N ILE A 170 -9.42 3.79 8.53
CA ILE A 170 -8.23 4.57 8.88
C ILE A 170 -8.28 4.94 10.37
N ASP A 171 -9.41 5.48 10.84
CA ASP A 171 -9.59 5.89 12.24
C ASP A 171 -9.39 4.70 13.19
N LEU A 172 -9.90 3.52 12.85
CA LEU A 172 -9.71 2.28 13.60
C LEU A 172 -8.24 1.87 13.71
N ILE A 173 -7.50 1.86 12.60
CA ILE A 173 -6.07 1.49 12.59
C ILE A 173 -5.26 2.50 13.40
N MET A 174 -5.51 3.79 13.21
CA MET A 174 -4.80 4.85 13.92
C MET A 174 -5.07 4.83 15.44
N GLY A 175 -6.28 4.47 15.85
CA GLY A 175 -6.67 4.32 17.26
C GLY A 175 -5.97 3.15 17.98
N ASN A 176 -5.36 2.21 17.23
CA ASN A 176 -4.68 1.02 17.79
C ASN A 176 -3.14 1.06 17.65
N LEU A 177 -2.54 2.17 17.24
CA LEU A 177 -1.08 2.27 17.05
C LEU A 177 -0.30 1.97 18.34
N ASN A 178 -0.83 2.34 19.49
CA ASN A 178 -0.21 2.11 20.79
C ASN A 178 -0.09 0.62 21.21
N LYS A 179 -0.72 -0.29 20.45
CA LYS A 179 -0.61 -1.74 20.66
C LYS A 179 0.58 -2.36 19.92
N MET A 180 1.27 -1.58 19.07
CA MET A 180 2.32 -2.08 18.19
C MET A 180 3.70 -1.84 18.81
N ASN A 181 4.47 -2.92 18.95
CA ASN A 181 5.81 -2.91 19.54
C ASN A 181 6.90 -3.43 18.57
N GLN A 182 6.51 -3.87 17.37
CA GLN A 182 7.43 -4.39 16.35
C GLN A 182 8.33 -3.28 15.81
N PRO A 183 9.56 -3.59 15.36
CA PRO A 183 10.41 -2.67 14.62
C PRO A 183 9.65 -2.05 13.44
N ILE A 184 9.75 -0.72 13.28
CA ILE A 184 9.04 -0.01 12.21
C ILE A 184 9.85 1.11 11.57
N SER A 185 9.85 1.14 10.23
CA SER A 185 10.36 2.25 9.43
C SER A 185 9.21 3.01 8.77
N ILE A 186 9.11 4.32 9.06
CA ILE A 186 8.02 5.20 8.60
C ILE A 186 8.59 6.17 7.56
N LEU A 187 8.21 5.99 6.31
CA LEU A 187 8.79 6.70 5.17
C LEU A 187 7.75 7.58 4.48
N TYR A 188 8.16 8.76 4.00
CA TYR A 188 7.26 9.66 3.28
C TYR A 188 8.01 10.48 2.22
N GLY A 189 7.28 10.91 1.18
CA GLY A 189 7.81 11.80 0.15
C GLY A 189 7.64 13.27 0.54
N LEU A 190 8.70 14.08 0.40
CA LEU A 190 8.65 15.52 0.67
C LEU A 190 7.95 16.33 -0.42
N LEU A 191 7.72 15.74 -1.60
CA LEU A 191 6.95 16.33 -2.71
C LEU A 191 5.51 15.78 -2.78
N ASP A 192 5.09 15.01 -1.76
CA ASP A 192 3.70 14.57 -1.58
C ASP A 192 2.87 15.67 -0.90
N ASP A 193 1.56 15.43 -0.73
CA ASP A 193 0.72 16.29 0.09
C ASP A 193 1.30 16.40 1.51
N PRO A 194 1.37 17.61 2.12
CA PRO A 194 1.87 17.81 3.48
C PRO A 194 1.22 16.89 4.53
N LEU A 195 -0.01 16.43 4.28
CA LEU A 195 -0.71 15.44 5.10
C LEU A 195 0.16 14.21 5.40
N TYR A 196 0.97 13.74 4.44
CA TYR A 196 1.74 12.49 4.62
C TYR A 196 2.96 12.66 5.53
N LYS A 197 3.56 13.86 5.56
CA LYS A 197 4.56 14.21 6.56
C LYS A 197 3.94 14.28 7.96
N ASP A 198 2.79 14.94 8.08
CA ASP A 198 2.07 15.03 9.36
C ASP A 198 1.63 13.63 9.83
N SER A 199 1.18 12.79 8.92
CA SER A 199 0.83 11.41 9.17
C SER A 199 2.02 10.58 9.66
N ALA A 200 3.17 10.70 9.02
CA ALA A 200 4.37 10.01 9.44
C ALA A 200 4.77 10.39 10.89
N ASN A 201 4.71 11.67 11.22
CA ASN A 201 4.95 12.16 12.59
C ASN A 201 3.88 11.65 13.58
N TYR A 202 2.61 11.63 13.17
CA TYR A 202 1.52 11.10 14.00
C TYR A 202 1.75 9.62 14.33
N ILE A 203 2.04 8.78 13.32
CA ILE A 203 2.32 7.36 13.51
C ILE A 203 3.54 7.19 14.41
N TYR A 204 4.64 7.89 14.13
CA TYR A 204 5.86 7.83 14.93
C TYR A 204 5.63 8.16 16.42
N SER A 205 4.79 9.15 16.70
CA SER A 205 4.51 9.60 18.06
C SER A 205 3.56 8.69 18.83
N ASN A 206 2.71 7.92 18.14
CA ASN A 206 1.66 7.11 18.77
C ASN A 206 1.96 5.61 18.82
N ILE A 207 2.96 5.13 18.08
CA ILE A 207 3.37 3.72 18.14
C ILE A 207 4.25 3.46 19.36
N SER A 208 4.04 2.33 20.05
CA SER A 208 4.78 1.97 21.27
C SER A 208 6.15 1.35 21.03
N SER A 209 6.47 0.99 19.79
CA SER A 209 7.77 0.43 19.44
C SER A 209 8.91 1.34 19.90
N SER A 210 9.93 0.77 20.55
CA SER A 210 11.20 1.44 20.86
C SER A 210 12.17 1.43 19.67
N ASP A 211 12.00 0.48 18.76
CA ASP A 211 12.78 0.37 17.52
C ASP A 211 11.95 0.96 16.35
N LYS A 212 12.04 2.27 16.20
CA LYS A 212 11.30 3.01 15.18
C LYS A 212 12.14 4.13 14.59
N ASN A 213 12.03 4.29 13.27
CA ASN A 213 12.64 5.41 12.57
C ASN A 213 11.64 6.11 11.65
N ILE A 214 11.95 7.34 11.27
CA ILE A 214 11.16 8.16 10.35
C ILE A 214 12.08 8.86 9.36
N LYS A 215 11.77 8.79 8.04
CA LYS A 215 12.60 9.40 7.00
C LYS A 215 11.75 10.00 5.87
N GLY A 216 12.06 11.26 5.51
CA GLY A 216 11.52 11.95 4.33
C GLY A 216 12.45 11.89 3.13
N TYR A 217 11.91 11.73 1.91
CA TYR A 217 12.66 11.66 0.66
C TYR A 217 12.40 12.87 -0.21
N SER A 218 13.47 13.64 -0.51
CA SER A 218 13.40 14.99 -1.06
C SER A 218 12.77 15.09 -2.45
N ASN A 219 12.89 14.05 -3.29
CA ASN A 219 12.39 14.06 -4.66
C ASN A 219 11.22 13.09 -4.87
N SER A 220 10.68 12.53 -3.78
CA SER A 220 9.59 11.55 -3.84
C SER A 220 8.24 12.21 -3.65
N LYS A 221 7.29 11.80 -4.49
CA LYS A 221 5.86 12.00 -4.36
C LYS A 221 5.23 10.76 -3.71
N HIS A 222 3.91 10.63 -3.82
CA HIS A 222 3.11 9.58 -3.17
C HIS A 222 3.57 8.13 -3.46
N LEU A 223 3.78 7.78 -4.73
CA LEU A 223 4.27 6.44 -5.12
C LEU A 223 5.80 6.40 -5.09
N MET A 224 6.37 6.33 -3.88
CA MET A 224 7.80 6.41 -3.63
C MET A 224 8.59 5.28 -4.30
N THR A 225 8.04 4.07 -4.36
CA THR A 225 8.67 2.88 -4.98
C THR A 225 8.95 3.03 -6.47
N LEU A 226 8.27 3.97 -7.13
CA LEU A 226 8.42 4.27 -8.57
C LEU A 226 9.08 5.62 -8.82
N GLY A 227 9.28 6.43 -7.77
CA GLY A 227 9.78 7.79 -7.83
C GLY A 227 11.29 7.91 -8.12
N PRO A 228 11.79 9.16 -8.21
CA PRO A 228 13.23 9.43 -8.43
C PRO A 228 14.13 8.85 -7.34
N ASP A 229 13.70 8.91 -6.08
CA ASP A 229 14.50 8.42 -4.94
C ASP A 229 14.43 6.89 -4.73
N LYS A 230 13.77 6.14 -5.64
CA LYS A 230 13.54 4.69 -5.48
C LYS A 230 14.79 3.88 -5.18
N VAL A 231 15.96 4.27 -5.71
CA VAL A 231 17.22 3.54 -5.47
C VAL A 231 17.64 3.67 -4.02
N VAL A 232 17.63 4.90 -3.48
CA VAL A 232 17.94 5.18 -2.07
C VAL A 232 16.89 4.54 -1.17
N LEU A 233 15.60 4.68 -1.51
CA LEU A 233 14.49 4.06 -0.79
C LEU A 233 14.64 2.54 -0.68
N HIS A 234 14.97 1.86 -1.79
CA HIS A 234 15.15 0.40 -1.78
C HIS A 234 16.34 -0.02 -0.90
N SER A 235 17.45 0.74 -0.95
CA SER A 235 18.63 0.51 -0.12
C SER A 235 18.31 0.71 1.37
N ASP A 236 17.57 1.76 1.73
CA ASP A 236 17.19 2.01 3.13
C ASP A 236 16.23 0.93 3.66
N ILE A 237 15.29 0.48 2.82
CA ILE A 237 14.39 -0.65 3.17
C ILE A 237 15.20 -1.93 3.39
N LEU A 238 16.15 -2.22 2.51
CA LEU A 238 17.04 -3.38 2.67
C LEU A 238 17.86 -3.29 3.96
N ALA A 239 18.43 -2.12 4.25
CA ALA A 239 19.19 -1.90 5.48
C ALA A 239 18.32 -2.17 6.72
N PHE A 240 17.09 -1.63 6.77
CA PHE A 240 16.14 -1.90 7.85
C PHE A 240 15.84 -3.41 7.97
N LEU A 241 15.55 -4.09 6.85
CA LEU A 241 15.28 -5.54 6.87
C LEU A 241 16.47 -6.37 7.36
N ASN A 242 17.71 -5.94 7.07
CA ASN A 242 18.92 -6.64 7.51
C ASN A 242 19.21 -6.49 9.01
N GLU A 243 18.65 -5.47 9.67
CA GLU A 243 18.76 -5.21 11.11
C GLU A 243 17.72 -5.97 11.94
N LEU A 244 16.68 -6.54 11.29
CA LEU A 244 15.64 -7.29 12.00
C LEU A 244 16.14 -8.64 12.52
N ASP A 245 15.62 -9.06 13.67
CA ASP A 245 15.76 -10.42 14.22
C ASP A 245 14.81 -11.37 13.47
N TRP A 246 15.39 -12.19 12.58
CA TRP A 246 14.67 -13.14 11.72
C TRP A 246 14.70 -14.54 12.26
#